data_5ecf1fd4cde21d7c74b51204cd7ccb73
#
_entry.id   5ecf1fd4cde21d7c74b51204cd7ccb73
#
_cell.length_a   1.000
_cell.length_b   1.000
_cell.length_c   1.000
_cell.angle_alpha   90.00
_cell.angle_beta   90.00
_cell.angle_gamma   90.00
#
_symmetry.space_group_name_H-M   'P 1'
#
loop_
_entity.id
_entity.type
_entity.pdbx_description
1 polymer ?
#
loop_
_entity_poly.entity_id
_entity_poly.type
_entity_poly.pdbx_seq_one_letter_code
_entity_poly.pdbx_strand_id
1 'polypeptide(L)'
;RWLIQRLEHEDKDAKLSGYSVRDLCRMRRKMHFGSVYYSHYYIIENAAELIKAGTFTPQKTAQDIWKSYIEEDYVFDQKYRYFYYHYDMVESNAPFENLRDLVENIYTNRFLNPLCVAWSSAFAESGADTGLDLQRNFYSRFVKNAKERVIVIISDALRYEVGQTLL
;
A
#
# COMPACT_ATOMS: atom_id res chain seq x y z
N ARG A 1 4.58 15.90 17.31
CA ARG A 1 4.87 17.08 16.44
C ARG A 1 6.21 16.96 15.72
N TRP A 2 7.34 16.76 16.41
CA TRP A 2 8.67 16.70 15.78
C TRP A 2 8.76 15.65 14.65
N LEU A 3 8.26 14.42 14.85
CA LEU A 3 8.25 13.39 13.82
C LEU A 3 7.44 13.82 12.59
N ILE A 4 6.29 14.43 12.77
CA ILE A 4 5.43 14.90 11.68
C ILE A 4 6.19 15.95 10.85
N GLN A 5 6.79 16.95 11.49
CA GLN A 5 7.58 17.98 10.79
C GLN A 5 8.74 17.37 9.98
N ARG A 6 9.45 16.36 10.50
CA ARG A 6 10.53 15.69 9.76
C ARG A 6 9.98 14.97 8.53
N LEU A 7 8.84 14.30 8.65
CA LEU A 7 8.18 13.63 7.54
C LEU A 7 7.64 14.61 6.50
N GLU A 8 7.07 15.74 6.91
CA GLU A 8 6.63 16.82 5.99
C GLU A 8 7.79 17.38 5.14
N HIS A 9 9.02 17.30 5.63
CA HIS A 9 10.24 17.63 4.86
C HIS A 9 10.86 16.41 4.15
N GLU A 10 10.12 15.33 4.00
CA GLU A 10 10.55 14.08 3.36
C GLU A 10 11.87 13.50 3.94
N ASP A 11 12.11 13.68 5.24
CA ASP A 11 13.29 13.11 5.89
C ASP A 11 13.12 11.59 6.06
N LYS A 12 13.62 10.85 5.06
CA LYS A 12 13.54 9.38 4.98
C LYS A 12 14.30 8.67 6.10
N ASP A 13 15.32 9.32 6.64
CA ASP A 13 16.22 8.78 7.65
C ASP A 13 15.98 9.35 9.05
N ALA A 14 14.83 10.02 9.24
CA ALA A 14 14.46 10.61 10.52
C ALA A 14 14.59 9.59 11.67
N LYS A 15 15.37 9.95 12.67
CA LYS A 15 15.59 9.14 13.88
C LYS A 15 15.44 10.00 15.12
N LEU A 16 14.88 9.43 16.17
CA LEU A 16 14.83 10.05 17.50
C LEU A 16 15.43 9.09 18.52
N SER A 17 16.45 9.54 19.25
CA SER A 17 17.16 8.71 20.21
C SER A 17 17.69 7.39 19.61
N GLY A 18 18.14 7.42 18.35
CA GLY A 18 18.65 6.26 17.62
C GLY A 18 17.61 5.34 16.98
N TYR A 19 16.32 5.52 17.30
CA TYR A 19 15.23 4.72 16.75
C TYR A 19 14.69 5.32 15.45
N SER A 20 14.41 4.47 14.45
CA SER A 20 13.67 4.88 13.26
C SER A 20 12.25 5.31 13.62
N VAL A 21 11.59 6.06 12.72
CA VAL A 21 10.18 6.45 12.89
C VAL A 21 9.30 5.23 13.13
N ARG A 22 9.48 4.17 12.34
CA ARG A 22 8.75 2.91 12.44
C ARG A 22 8.92 2.26 13.82
N ASP A 23 10.16 2.06 14.26
CA ASP A 23 10.44 1.40 15.54
C ASP A 23 9.89 2.22 16.72
N LEU A 24 10.03 3.54 16.64
CA LEU A 24 9.51 4.45 17.64
C LEU A 24 7.98 4.38 17.74
N CYS A 25 7.28 4.39 16.61
CA CYS A 25 5.82 4.26 16.58
C CYS A 25 5.36 2.92 17.15
N ARG A 26 6.02 1.82 16.77
CA ARG A 26 5.71 0.47 17.28
C ARG A 26 5.95 0.36 18.79
N MET A 27 7.04 0.89 19.27
CA MET A 27 7.36 0.89 20.71
C MET A 27 6.32 1.70 21.48
N ARG A 28 5.98 2.90 21.02
CA ARG A 28 5.05 3.80 21.71
C ARG A 28 3.62 3.28 21.75
N ARG A 29 3.16 2.57 20.72
CA ARG A 29 1.84 1.90 20.76
C ARG A 29 1.71 0.86 21.87
N LYS A 30 2.83 0.28 22.33
CA LYS A 30 2.85 -0.71 23.42
C LYS A 30 2.91 -0.10 24.81
N MET A 31 3.09 1.22 24.92
CA MET A 31 3.13 1.93 26.21
C MET A 31 1.71 2.21 26.72
N HIS A 32 1.58 2.52 28.02
CA HIS A 32 0.29 2.77 28.67
C HIS A 32 -0.58 3.84 27.98
N PHE A 33 0.04 4.85 27.36
CA PHE A 33 -0.67 5.88 26.58
C PHE A 33 -0.89 5.46 25.11
N GLY A 34 -0.41 4.30 24.69
CA GLY A 34 -0.47 3.82 23.32
C GLY A 34 -1.90 3.62 22.84
N SER A 35 -2.83 3.26 23.70
CA SER A 35 -4.26 3.14 23.38
C SER A 35 -4.90 4.47 22.97
N VAL A 36 -4.51 5.58 23.62
CA VAL A 36 -5.04 6.92 23.34
C VAL A 36 -4.52 7.44 22.00
N TYR A 37 -3.25 7.21 21.70
CA TYR A 37 -2.59 7.72 20.48
C TYR A 37 -2.37 6.62 19.42
N TYR A 38 -3.11 5.54 19.49
CA TYR A 38 -2.94 4.38 18.62
C TYR A 38 -2.98 4.75 17.13
N SER A 39 -4.04 5.41 16.71
CA SER A 39 -4.20 5.85 15.33
C SER A 39 -3.17 6.90 14.92
N HIS A 40 -2.80 7.83 15.79
CA HIS A 40 -1.75 8.82 15.51
C HIS A 40 -0.40 8.16 15.15
N TYR A 41 -0.02 7.10 15.86
CA TYR A 41 1.22 6.38 15.56
C TYR A 41 1.13 5.57 14.26
N TYR A 42 -0.03 5.05 13.90
CA TYR A 42 -0.21 4.39 12.61
C TYR A 42 -0.19 5.36 11.45
N ILE A 43 -0.79 6.55 11.57
CA ILE A 43 -0.71 7.62 10.57
C ILE A 43 0.77 7.94 10.30
N ILE A 44 1.56 8.19 11.35
CA ILE A 44 2.97 8.54 11.25
C ILE A 44 3.79 7.38 10.64
N GLU A 45 3.56 6.14 11.07
CA GLU A 45 4.28 4.97 10.57
C GLU A 45 4.01 4.74 9.08
N ASN A 46 2.74 4.75 8.65
CA ASN A 46 2.39 4.50 7.27
C ASN A 46 2.85 5.64 6.34
N ALA A 47 2.76 6.90 6.78
CA ALA A 47 3.36 8.02 6.05
C ALA A 47 4.87 7.86 5.89
N ALA A 48 5.59 7.50 6.95
CA ALA A 48 7.03 7.28 6.89
C ALA A 48 7.42 6.16 5.90
N GLU A 49 6.66 5.07 5.86
CA GLU A 49 6.90 3.97 4.92
C GLU A 49 6.68 4.42 3.46
N LEU A 50 5.64 5.20 3.17
CA LEU A 50 5.37 5.75 1.84
C LEU A 50 6.45 6.76 1.41
N ILE A 51 6.87 7.66 2.30
CA ILE A 51 7.95 8.62 2.05
C ILE A 51 9.26 7.90 1.79
N LYS A 52 9.56 6.84 2.56
CA LYS A 52 10.77 6.04 2.42
C LYS A 52 10.83 5.30 1.08
N ALA A 53 9.72 4.77 0.61
CA ALA A 53 9.61 4.10 -0.67
C ALA A 53 9.98 5.04 -1.83
N GLY A 54 9.69 6.34 -1.68
CA GLY A 54 10.13 7.39 -2.60
C GLY A 54 9.44 7.37 -3.94
N THR A 55 10.20 7.49 -5.03
CA THR A 55 9.67 7.50 -6.39
C THR A 55 9.61 6.07 -6.92
N PHE A 56 8.43 5.67 -7.35
CA PHE A 56 8.19 4.39 -8.01
C PHE A 56 8.66 4.44 -9.47
N THR A 57 9.32 3.38 -9.92
CA THR A 57 9.72 3.21 -11.32
C THR A 57 9.08 1.92 -11.85
N PRO A 58 8.06 2.02 -12.70
CA PRO A 58 7.35 0.85 -13.20
C PRO A 58 8.21 0.01 -14.14
N GLN A 59 7.92 -1.28 -14.18
CA GLN A 59 8.47 -2.21 -15.15
C GLN A 59 7.94 -1.90 -16.57
N LYS A 60 8.53 -2.52 -17.59
CA LYS A 60 8.23 -2.20 -18.99
C LYS A 60 7.15 -3.09 -19.62
N THR A 61 7.13 -4.37 -19.26
CA THR A 61 6.18 -5.32 -19.85
C THR A 61 4.97 -5.53 -18.93
N ALA A 62 3.82 -5.88 -19.51
CA ALA A 62 2.61 -6.15 -18.73
C ALA A 62 2.82 -7.28 -17.70
N GLN A 63 3.58 -8.32 -18.06
CA GLN A 63 3.90 -9.42 -17.16
C GLN A 63 4.78 -8.98 -15.98
N ASP A 64 5.83 -8.18 -16.26
CA ASP A 64 6.74 -7.72 -15.23
C ASP A 64 6.06 -6.71 -14.28
N ILE A 65 5.21 -5.82 -14.81
CA ILE A 65 4.41 -4.89 -14.00
C ILE A 65 3.49 -5.67 -13.09
N TRP A 66 2.76 -6.66 -13.63
CA TRP A 66 1.87 -7.50 -12.84
C TRP A 66 2.61 -8.27 -11.76
N LYS A 67 3.76 -8.87 -12.11
CA LYS A 67 4.60 -9.62 -11.18
C LYS A 67 5.13 -8.72 -10.06
N SER A 68 5.70 -7.56 -10.40
CA SER A 68 6.18 -6.58 -9.43
C SER A 68 5.06 -6.15 -8.48
N TYR A 69 3.86 -5.90 -9.03
CA TYR A 69 2.72 -5.50 -8.21
C TYR A 69 2.33 -6.57 -7.18
N ILE A 70 2.19 -7.85 -7.58
CA ILE A 70 1.77 -8.91 -6.67
C ILE A 70 2.86 -9.33 -5.67
N GLU A 71 4.13 -9.10 -5.98
CA GLU A 71 5.24 -9.46 -5.09
C GLU A 71 5.58 -8.32 -4.12
N GLU A 72 5.56 -7.06 -4.56
CA GLU A 72 6.12 -5.95 -3.80
C GLU A 72 5.23 -4.69 -3.79
N ASP A 73 4.74 -4.23 -4.96
CA ASP A 73 4.20 -2.88 -5.10
C ASP A 73 2.82 -2.71 -4.46
N TYR A 74 2.05 -3.79 -4.26
CA TYR A 74 0.77 -3.75 -3.53
C TYR A 74 0.91 -3.15 -2.12
N VAL A 75 2.12 -3.15 -1.56
CA VAL A 75 2.39 -2.56 -0.25
C VAL A 75 2.14 -1.05 -0.25
N PHE A 76 2.32 -0.35 -1.39
CA PHE A 76 1.95 1.07 -1.49
C PHE A 76 0.45 1.27 -1.23
N ASP A 77 -0.39 0.50 -1.91
CA ASP A 77 -1.84 0.54 -1.71
C ASP A 77 -2.22 0.21 -0.26
N GLN A 78 -1.57 -0.81 0.32
CA GLN A 78 -1.81 -1.22 1.69
C GLN A 78 -1.45 -0.11 2.69
N LYS A 79 -0.28 0.55 2.52
CA LYS A 79 0.16 1.63 3.40
C LYS A 79 -0.70 2.87 3.27
N TYR A 80 -1.08 3.22 2.04
CA TYR A 80 -1.99 4.33 1.78
C TYR A 80 -3.37 4.08 2.43
N ARG A 81 -3.93 2.88 2.28
CA ARG A 81 -5.20 2.49 2.90
C ARG A 81 -5.13 2.54 4.43
N TYR A 82 -4.08 2.00 5.05
CA TYR A 82 -3.91 2.06 6.50
C TYR A 82 -3.70 3.48 7.01
N PHE A 83 -3.01 4.33 6.24
CA PHE A 83 -2.90 5.74 6.56
C PHE A 83 -4.29 6.38 6.68
N TYR A 84 -5.15 6.25 5.66
CA TYR A 84 -6.48 6.85 5.67
C TYR A 84 -7.43 6.21 6.69
N TYR A 85 -7.38 4.91 6.85
CA TYR A 85 -8.16 4.23 7.89
C TYR A 85 -7.92 4.83 9.28
N HIS A 86 -6.66 5.07 9.63
CA HIS A 86 -6.32 5.68 10.91
C HIS A 86 -6.51 7.20 10.93
N TYR A 87 -6.38 7.86 9.79
CA TYR A 87 -6.65 9.29 9.65
C TYR A 87 -8.13 9.61 9.95
N ASP A 88 -9.05 8.74 9.52
CA ASP A 88 -10.48 8.89 9.79
C ASP A 88 -10.87 8.53 11.23
N MET A 89 -9.98 7.84 11.96
CA MET A 89 -10.23 7.43 13.35
C MET A 89 -9.80 8.45 14.41
N VAL A 90 -9.09 9.50 14.04
CA VAL A 90 -8.65 10.52 15.00
C VAL A 90 -9.71 11.61 15.15
N GLU A 91 -9.88 12.13 16.38
CA GLU A 91 -10.86 13.19 16.65
C GLU A 91 -10.54 14.51 15.94
N SER A 92 -9.25 14.79 15.71
CA SER A 92 -8.80 16.00 15.03
C SER A 92 -7.66 15.68 14.06
N ASN A 93 -7.86 16.03 12.79
CA ASN A 93 -6.93 15.83 11.70
C ASN A 93 -5.95 17.00 11.53
N ALA A 94 -6.20 18.14 12.18
CA ALA A 94 -5.40 19.36 12.04
C ALA A 94 -3.87 19.16 12.15
N PRO A 95 -3.35 18.29 13.05
CA PRO A 95 -1.91 18.04 13.12
C PRO A 95 -1.31 17.29 11.92
N PHE A 96 -2.15 16.70 11.06
CA PHE A 96 -1.75 15.79 9.98
C PHE A 96 -2.11 16.29 8.58
N GLU A 97 -2.70 17.48 8.44
CA GLU A 97 -3.17 17.97 7.13
C GLU A 97 -2.06 18.07 6.10
N ASN A 98 -0.93 18.70 6.43
CA ASN A 98 0.21 18.79 5.52
C ASN A 98 0.81 17.41 5.20
N LEU A 99 0.85 16.53 6.20
CA LEU A 99 1.33 15.16 6.01
C LEU A 99 0.39 14.35 5.11
N ARG A 100 -0.92 14.56 5.22
CA ARG A 100 -1.93 13.98 4.31
C ARG A 100 -1.69 14.44 2.88
N ASP A 101 -1.52 15.74 2.66
CA ASP A 101 -1.30 16.29 1.32
C ASP A 101 -0.02 15.75 0.68
N LEU A 102 1.03 15.57 1.48
CA LEU A 102 2.25 14.92 1.03
C LEU A 102 2.03 13.44 0.69
N VAL A 103 1.34 12.68 1.54
CA VAL A 103 1.02 11.27 1.30
C VAL A 103 0.17 11.11 0.05
N GLU A 104 -0.83 11.98 -0.15
CA GLU A 104 -1.67 12.02 -1.35
C GLU A 104 -0.83 12.25 -2.61
N ASN A 105 0.07 13.22 -2.56
CA ASN A 105 0.97 13.51 -3.67
C ASN A 105 1.89 12.31 -3.98
N ILE A 106 2.48 11.68 -2.97
CA ILE A 106 3.35 10.52 -3.14
C ILE A 106 2.56 9.36 -3.76
N TYR A 107 1.40 9.05 -3.21
CA TYR A 107 0.58 7.94 -3.69
C TYR A 107 0.08 8.19 -5.12
N THR A 108 -0.54 9.34 -5.37
CA THR A 108 -1.18 9.62 -6.66
C THR A 108 -0.16 9.90 -7.76
N ASN A 109 0.81 10.78 -7.49
CA ASN A 109 1.69 11.29 -8.55
C ASN A 109 3.00 10.51 -8.69
N ARG A 110 3.51 9.90 -7.61
CA ARG A 110 4.80 9.20 -7.65
C ARG A 110 4.65 7.68 -7.73
N PHE A 111 3.44 7.12 -7.48
CA PHE A 111 3.16 5.70 -7.57
C PHE A 111 2.03 5.37 -8.56
N LEU A 112 0.79 5.76 -8.26
CA LEU A 112 -0.39 5.32 -9.01
C LEU A 112 -0.38 5.77 -10.48
N ASN A 113 -0.13 7.06 -10.74
CA ASN A 113 -0.06 7.58 -12.10
C ASN A 113 1.02 6.90 -12.95
N PRO A 114 2.29 6.81 -12.50
CA PRO A 114 3.32 6.08 -13.25
C PRO A 114 2.95 4.62 -13.50
N LEU A 115 2.37 3.93 -12.51
CA LEU A 115 1.92 2.55 -12.65
C LEU A 115 0.82 2.42 -13.70
N CYS A 116 -0.22 3.26 -13.62
CA CYS A 116 -1.35 3.23 -14.57
C CYS A 116 -0.92 3.55 -16.00
N VAL A 117 -0.03 4.53 -16.18
CA VAL A 117 0.50 4.89 -17.52
C VAL A 117 1.32 3.72 -18.09
N ALA A 118 2.23 3.15 -17.29
CA ALA A 118 3.05 2.02 -17.74
C ALA A 118 2.19 0.79 -18.06
N TRP A 119 1.22 0.48 -17.20
CA TRP A 119 0.28 -0.63 -17.43
C TRP A 119 -0.52 -0.43 -18.72
N SER A 120 -1.10 0.75 -18.92
CA SER A 120 -1.91 1.05 -20.10
C SER A 120 -1.09 0.95 -21.39
N SER A 121 0.16 1.45 -21.38
CA SER A 121 1.06 1.36 -22.53
C SER A 121 1.46 -0.08 -22.82
N ALA A 122 1.90 -0.82 -21.81
CA ALA A 122 2.32 -2.20 -21.95
C ALA A 122 1.15 -3.12 -22.38
N PHE A 123 -0.06 -2.86 -21.88
CA PHE A 123 -1.26 -3.60 -22.28
C PHE A 123 -1.63 -3.30 -23.74
N ALA A 124 -1.53 -2.04 -24.18
CA ALA A 124 -1.78 -1.68 -25.57
C ALA A 124 -0.77 -2.33 -26.54
N GLU A 125 0.48 -2.45 -26.15
CA GLU A 125 1.53 -3.10 -26.94
C GLU A 125 1.39 -4.63 -27.00
N SER A 126 1.01 -5.28 -25.89
CA SER A 126 0.85 -6.74 -25.82
C SER A 126 -0.43 -7.24 -26.48
N GLY A 127 -1.40 -6.37 -26.73
CA GLY A 127 -2.73 -6.75 -27.23
C GLY A 127 -3.50 -7.62 -26.23
N ALA A 128 -4.33 -8.53 -26.75
CA ALA A 128 -5.16 -9.41 -25.90
C ALA A 128 -4.35 -10.54 -25.23
N ASP A 129 -3.14 -10.82 -25.67
CA ASP A 129 -2.27 -11.86 -25.11
C ASP A 129 -1.21 -11.28 -24.19
N THR A 130 -1.61 -11.01 -22.98
CA THR A 130 -0.69 -10.55 -21.91
C THR A 130 0.11 -11.69 -21.29
N GLY A 131 -0.17 -12.96 -21.64
CA GLY A 131 0.39 -14.13 -20.96
C GLY A 131 -0.06 -14.29 -19.50
N LEU A 132 -0.99 -13.47 -19.03
CA LEU A 132 -1.49 -13.51 -17.66
C LEU A 132 -2.67 -14.49 -17.52
N ASP A 133 -2.84 -15.02 -16.31
CA ASP A 133 -4.01 -15.81 -15.98
C ASP A 133 -5.25 -14.91 -15.90
N LEU A 134 -6.16 -15.15 -16.85
CA LEU A 134 -7.40 -14.40 -16.90
C LEU A 134 -8.48 -15.04 -16.01
N GLN A 135 -9.28 -14.22 -15.38
CA GLN A 135 -10.37 -14.64 -14.51
C GLN A 135 -11.32 -15.64 -15.18
N ARG A 136 -11.56 -15.53 -16.50
CA ARG A 136 -12.37 -16.48 -17.28
C ARG A 136 -11.86 -17.92 -17.24
N ASN A 137 -10.56 -18.11 -16.94
CA ASN A 137 -9.93 -19.43 -16.87
C ASN A 137 -9.99 -20.05 -15.47
N PHE A 138 -10.53 -19.34 -14.48
CA PHE A 138 -10.55 -19.76 -13.07
C PHE A 138 -11.18 -21.15 -12.89
N TYR A 139 -12.37 -21.38 -13.44
CA TYR A 139 -13.06 -22.65 -13.29
C TYR A 139 -12.26 -23.81 -13.87
N SER A 140 -11.79 -23.69 -15.12
CA SER A 140 -11.05 -24.76 -15.80
C SER A 140 -9.73 -25.08 -15.11
N ARG A 141 -9.09 -24.08 -14.49
CA ARG A 141 -7.78 -24.24 -13.88
C ARG A 141 -7.85 -24.76 -12.43
N PHE A 142 -8.74 -24.23 -11.63
CA PHE A 142 -8.74 -24.47 -10.18
C PHE A 142 -9.88 -25.38 -9.71
N VAL A 143 -10.98 -25.48 -10.43
CA VAL A 143 -12.19 -26.19 -9.97
C VAL A 143 -12.43 -27.50 -10.74
N LYS A 144 -12.37 -27.44 -12.07
CA LYS A 144 -12.76 -28.58 -12.93
C LYS A 144 -12.06 -29.90 -12.59
N ASN A 145 -10.79 -29.86 -12.24
CA ASN A 145 -9.96 -31.05 -12.02
C ASN A 145 -9.68 -31.29 -10.53
N ALA A 146 -10.35 -30.60 -9.63
CA ALA A 146 -10.18 -30.80 -8.20
C ALA A 146 -10.69 -32.19 -7.79
N LYS A 147 -9.86 -32.94 -7.05
CA LYS A 147 -10.22 -34.28 -6.54
C LYS A 147 -11.06 -34.24 -5.27
N GLU A 148 -11.09 -33.09 -4.60
CA GLU A 148 -11.78 -32.86 -3.35
C GLU A 148 -12.87 -31.79 -3.52
N ARG A 149 -13.73 -31.67 -2.50
CA ARG A 149 -14.75 -30.62 -2.46
C ARG A 149 -14.10 -29.24 -2.44
N VAL A 150 -14.43 -28.41 -3.43
CA VAL A 150 -13.98 -27.04 -3.52
C VAL A 150 -15.11 -26.10 -3.08
N ILE A 151 -14.78 -25.13 -2.24
CA ILE A 151 -15.67 -24.03 -1.88
C ILE A 151 -15.06 -22.77 -2.51
N VAL A 152 -15.84 -22.11 -3.35
CA VAL A 152 -15.44 -20.85 -3.99
C VAL A 152 -16.21 -19.71 -3.35
N ILE A 153 -15.47 -18.73 -2.81
CA ILE A 153 -16.06 -17.51 -2.25
C ILE A 153 -15.75 -16.39 -3.25
N ILE A 154 -16.79 -15.80 -3.82
CA ILE A 154 -16.67 -14.65 -4.70
C ILE A 154 -16.93 -13.40 -3.86
N SER A 155 -15.92 -12.55 -3.70
CA SER A 155 -16.05 -11.26 -3.03
C SER A 155 -15.92 -10.17 -4.09
N ASP A 156 -17.02 -9.46 -4.34
CA ASP A 156 -17.02 -8.35 -5.28
C ASP A 156 -16.17 -7.19 -4.75
N ALA A 157 -15.43 -6.54 -5.66
CA ALA A 157 -14.53 -5.42 -5.36
C ALA A 157 -13.43 -5.70 -4.30
N LEU A 158 -13.12 -6.96 -3.99
CA LEU A 158 -11.98 -7.28 -3.13
C LEU A 158 -10.68 -6.95 -3.85
N ARG A 159 -9.97 -5.95 -3.33
CA ARG A 159 -8.68 -5.55 -3.89
C ARG A 159 -7.58 -6.52 -3.47
N TYR A 160 -6.54 -6.65 -4.31
CA TYR A 160 -5.43 -7.58 -4.09
C TYR A 160 -4.75 -7.38 -2.73
N GLU A 161 -4.42 -6.13 -2.37
CA GLU A 161 -3.75 -5.81 -1.12
C GLU A 161 -4.61 -6.09 0.13
N VAL A 162 -5.93 -6.07 -0.01
CA VAL A 162 -6.86 -6.51 1.05
C VAL A 162 -6.85 -8.02 1.15
N GLY A 163 -6.87 -8.74 0.02
CA GLY A 163 -6.74 -10.19 -0.03
C GLY A 163 -5.44 -10.68 0.64
N GLN A 164 -4.33 -10.00 0.38
CA GLN A 164 -3.04 -10.29 1.02
C GLN A 164 -3.04 -10.09 2.56
N THR A 165 -3.95 -9.30 3.08
CA THR A 165 -4.08 -9.11 4.54
C THR A 165 -4.86 -10.26 5.19
N LEU A 166 -5.62 -11.04 4.41
CA LEU A 166 -6.42 -12.17 4.89
C LEU A 166 -5.64 -13.50 4.89
N LEU A 167 -4.49 -13.55 4.23
CA LEU A 167 -3.59 -14.72 4.15
C LEU A 167 -2.60 -14.72 5.32
#